data_1da2ce92f445c3318ef6325c7d0547b7
#
_entry.id   1da2ce92f445c3318ef6325c7d0547b7
#
_cell.length_a   1.000
_cell.length_b   1.000
_cell.length_c   1.000
_cell.angle_alpha   90.00
_cell.angle_beta   90.00
_cell.angle_gamma   90.00
#
_symmetry.space_group_name_H-M   'P 1'
#
loop_
_entity.id
_entity.type
_entity.pdbx_description
1 polymer ?
#
loop_
_entity_poly.entity_id
_entity_poly.type
_entity_poly.pdbx_seq_one_letter_code
_entity_poly.pdbx_strand_id
1 'polypeptide(L)'
;MDKIALIGDVHANLTALEAVLEDIEKRNISKIYCLGDIVSKSVNPDIVIDIIKEKCDVILKGNCDEIFSSERALTRQFWTRMKIGEKRAKFLRELPIMHEFYLSGKLIRLFHASPYSLEHIYNPEYNNHDKRYNNKIIINPMELFKNTDFIGKSKNDKIPDVIGYAHLHMPIIFKVEDKIIFNTGSVGASYNKGEATYTIVEGELNSQKNMNMSISNVSVYYNLEKEIKYIEESDIPTKDDIIAYLKN
;
A
#
# COMPACT_ATOMS: atom_id res chain seq x y z
N MET A 1 -19.15 -14.67 6.31
CA MET A 1 -18.05 -13.75 6.69
C MET A 1 -17.55 -13.10 5.43
N ASP A 2 -17.41 -11.78 5.45
CA ASP A 2 -16.83 -11.03 4.33
C ASP A 2 -15.32 -11.18 4.34
N LYS A 3 -14.73 -11.18 3.13
CA LYS A 3 -13.27 -11.13 2.96
C LYS A 3 -12.90 -9.85 2.20
N ILE A 4 -11.89 -9.15 2.69
CA ILE A 4 -11.35 -7.96 2.04
C ILE A 4 -9.86 -8.21 1.81
N ALA A 5 -9.41 -8.08 0.57
CA ALA A 5 -8.01 -8.07 0.22
C ALA A 5 -7.46 -6.64 0.33
N LEU A 6 -6.39 -6.47 1.07
CA LEU A 6 -5.69 -5.20 1.24
C LEU A 6 -4.35 -5.28 0.52
N ILE A 7 -4.20 -4.52 -0.55
CA ILE A 7 -2.98 -4.43 -1.36
C ILE A 7 -2.33 -3.06 -1.15
N GLY A 8 -1.05 -2.94 -1.37
CA GLY A 8 -0.31 -1.67 -1.32
C GLY A 8 1.02 -1.77 -2.04
N ASP A 9 1.68 -0.63 -2.23
CA ASP A 9 3.03 -0.57 -2.81
C ASP A 9 3.13 -1.35 -4.14
N VAL A 10 2.20 -1.03 -5.07
CA VAL A 10 2.08 -1.71 -6.37
C VAL A 10 3.19 -1.28 -7.33
N HIS A 11 3.62 0.00 -7.19
CA HIS A 11 4.80 0.54 -7.85
C HIS A 11 4.88 0.29 -9.36
N ALA A 12 3.76 0.44 -10.05
CA ALA A 12 3.67 0.27 -11.51
C ALA A 12 4.08 -1.13 -12.03
N ASN A 13 4.24 -2.14 -11.14
CA ASN A 13 4.59 -3.51 -11.47
C ASN A 13 3.34 -4.27 -11.92
N LEU A 14 3.11 -4.25 -13.24
CA LEU A 14 1.92 -4.85 -13.84
C LEU A 14 1.88 -6.36 -13.62
N THR A 15 3.01 -7.03 -13.79
CA THR A 15 3.08 -8.50 -13.71
C THR A 15 2.78 -8.99 -12.29
N ALA A 16 3.25 -8.29 -11.27
CA ALA A 16 2.95 -8.61 -9.88
C ALA A 16 1.47 -8.32 -9.53
N LEU A 17 0.93 -7.19 -10.01
CA LEU A 17 -0.48 -6.87 -9.79
C LEU A 17 -1.41 -7.90 -10.42
N GLU A 18 -1.15 -8.32 -11.67
CA GLU A 18 -1.92 -9.36 -12.35
C GLU A 18 -1.93 -10.67 -11.56
N ALA A 19 -0.77 -11.11 -11.04
CA ALA A 19 -0.67 -12.32 -10.24
C ALA A 19 -1.45 -12.23 -8.91
N VAL A 20 -1.39 -11.09 -8.23
CA VAL A 20 -2.13 -10.87 -6.98
C VAL A 20 -3.64 -10.84 -7.24
N LEU A 21 -4.10 -10.16 -8.30
CA LEU A 21 -5.52 -10.10 -8.64
C LEU A 21 -6.05 -11.50 -9.02
N GLU A 22 -5.29 -12.30 -9.73
CA GLU A 22 -5.65 -13.69 -10.04
C GLU A 22 -5.77 -14.56 -8.78
N ASP A 23 -4.86 -14.41 -7.79
CA ASP A 23 -4.95 -15.13 -6.52
C ASP A 23 -6.17 -14.69 -5.69
N ILE A 24 -6.45 -13.39 -5.65
CA ILE A 24 -7.64 -12.81 -5.00
C ILE A 24 -8.93 -13.38 -5.61
N GLU A 25 -8.99 -13.47 -6.94
CA GLU A 25 -10.14 -14.05 -7.66
C GLU A 25 -10.31 -15.55 -7.34
N LYS A 26 -9.22 -16.34 -7.36
CA LYS A 26 -9.24 -17.76 -6.97
C LYS A 26 -9.72 -17.99 -5.55
N ARG A 27 -9.52 -17.03 -4.65
CA ARG A 27 -10.01 -17.06 -3.26
C ARG A 27 -11.46 -16.57 -3.13
N ASN A 28 -12.11 -16.18 -4.23
CA ASN A 28 -13.46 -15.62 -4.27
C ASN A 28 -13.60 -14.37 -3.37
N ILE A 29 -12.60 -13.49 -3.36
CA ILE A 29 -12.63 -12.22 -2.65
C ILE A 29 -13.08 -11.15 -3.63
N SER A 30 -14.19 -10.49 -3.35
CA SER A 30 -14.77 -9.47 -4.21
C SER A 30 -14.46 -8.03 -3.78
N LYS A 31 -13.96 -7.83 -2.56
CA LYS A 31 -13.61 -6.50 -2.04
C LYS A 31 -12.10 -6.32 -1.97
N ILE A 32 -11.62 -5.30 -2.65
CA ILE A 32 -10.19 -5.00 -2.73
C ILE A 32 -9.96 -3.55 -2.33
N TYR A 33 -9.07 -3.31 -1.35
CA TYR A 33 -8.66 -1.98 -0.93
C TYR A 33 -7.17 -1.79 -1.22
N CYS A 34 -6.82 -0.68 -1.88
CA CYS A 34 -5.44 -0.32 -2.20
C CYS A 34 -4.95 0.78 -1.23
N LEU A 35 -3.85 0.53 -0.54
CA LEU A 35 -3.28 1.43 0.46
C LEU A 35 -2.25 2.42 -0.11
N GLY A 36 -2.23 2.63 -1.42
CA GLY A 36 -1.37 3.61 -2.08
C GLY A 36 -0.06 3.06 -2.65
N ASP A 37 0.78 3.98 -3.09
CA ASP A 37 1.98 3.74 -3.87
C ASP A 37 1.70 2.89 -5.13
N ILE A 38 0.77 3.42 -5.94
CA ILE A 38 0.33 2.80 -7.19
C ILE A 38 1.41 2.95 -8.26
N VAL A 39 2.10 4.09 -8.30
CA VAL A 39 3.11 4.46 -9.29
C VAL A 39 4.54 4.33 -8.75
N SER A 40 5.55 4.53 -9.62
CA SER A 40 6.98 4.44 -9.31
C SER A 40 7.55 3.02 -9.45
N LYS A 41 8.86 2.90 -9.44
CA LYS A 41 9.69 1.68 -9.39
C LYS A 41 9.49 0.66 -10.52
N SER A 42 8.52 0.84 -11.42
CA SER A 42 8.37 0.08 -12.67
C SER A 42 7.76 0.93 -13.78
N VAL A 43 7.34 0.32 -14.90
CA VAL A 43 7.17 1.00 -16.20
C VAL A 43 5.74 1.05 -16.73
N ASN A 44 4.78 0.47 -16.01
CA ASN A 44 3.37 0.45 -16.43
C ASN A 44 2.44 1.28 -15.54
N PRO A 45 2.80 2.54 -15.16
CA PRO A 45 2.01 3.31 -14.19
C PRO A 45 0.61 3.66 -14.70
N ASP A 46 0.44 3.90 -15.99
CA ASP A 46 -0.83 4.23 -16.62
C ASP A 46 -1.81 3.05 -16.60
N ILE A 47 -1.33 1.86 -16.99
CA ILE A 47 -2.13 0.62 -16.99
C ILE A 47 -2.49 0.22 -15.56
N VAL A 48 -1.51 0.26 -14.65
CA VAL A 48 -1.72 -0.09 -13.23
C VAL A 48 -2.74 0.83 -12.57
N ILE A 49 -2.68 2.16 -12.81
CA ILE A 49 -3.69 3.09 -12.30
C ILE A 49 -5.10 2.71 -12.79
N ASP A 50 -5.24 2.41 -14.08
CA ASP A 50 -6.55 2.09 -14.66
C ASP A 50 -7.11 0.78 -14.08
N ILE A 51 -6.27 -0.26 -13.89
CA ILE A 51 -6.67 -1.52 -13.24
C ILE A 51 -7.08 -1.27 -11.78
N ILE A 52 -6.28 -0.54 -11.00
CA ILE A 52 -6.60 -0.21 -9.60
C ILE A 52 -7.92 0.56 -9.49
N LYS A 53 -8.18 1.50 -10.40
CA LYS A 53 -9.46 2.23 -10.44
C LYS A 53 -10.65 1.35 -10.74
N GLU A 54 -10.46 0.31 -11.55
CA GLU A 54 -11.54 -0.62 -11.93
C GLU A 54 -11.80 -1.65 -10.83
N LYS A 55 -10.75 -2.18 -10.21
CA LYS A 55 -10.82 -3.36 -9.34
C LYS A 55 -10.97 -3.04 -7.86
N CYS A 56 -10.56 -1.84 -7.40
CA CYS A 56 -10.53 -1.53 -5.97
C CYS A 56 -11.73 -0.70 -5.53
N ASP A 57 -12.39 -1.11 -4.44
CA ASP A 57 -13.51 -0.39 -3.82
C ASP A 57 -13.03 0.84 -3.02
N VAL A 58 -11.81 0.77 -2.46
CA VAL A 58 -11.15 1.85 -1.71
C VAL A 58 -9.73 2.00 -2.24
N ILE A 59 -9.33 3.24 -2.48
CA ILE A 59 -7.97 3.55 -2.94
C ILE A 59 -7.47 4.72 -2.09
N LEU A 60 -6.32 4.53 -1.43
CA LEU A 60 -5.66 5.55 -0.65
C LEU A 60 -4.45 6.11 -1.39
N LYS A 61 -4.02 7.29 -1.00
CA LYS A 61 -2.84 7.94 -1.52
C LYS A 61 -1.59 7.46 -0.81
N GLY A 62 -0.56 7.05 -1.58
CA GLY A 62 0.79 6.85 -1.09
C GLY A 62 1.69 8.07 -1.33
N ASN A 63 2.92 8.04 -0.79
CA ASN A 63 3.89 9.11 -0.99
C ASN A 63 4.37 9.19 -2.45
N CYS A 64 4.52 8.07 -3.14
CA CYS A 64 4.86 8.08 -4.56
C CYS A 64 3.71 8.67 -5.39
N ASP A 65 2.47 8.38 -5.06
CA ASP A 65 1.31 8.95 -5.75
C ASP A 65 1.28 10.47 -5.63
N GLU A 66 1.59 11.02 -4.44
CA GLU A 66 1.71 12.46 -4.22
C GLU A 66 2.84 13.07 -5.04
N ILE A 67 4.05 12.48 -4.97
CA ILE A 67 5.25 13.01 -5.64
C ILE A 67 5.08 12.97 -7.17
N PHE A 68 4.69 11.82 -7.72
CA PHE A 68 4.66 11.59 -9.18
C PHE A 68 3.44 12.22 -9.86
N SER A 69 2.41 12.58 -9.11
CA SER A 69 1.26 13.34 -9.62
C SER A 69 1.46 14.86 -9.57
N SER A 70 2.48 15.34 -8.85
CA SER A 70 2.76 16.76 -8.66
C SER A 70 3.12 17.44 -10.00
N GLU A 71 2.69 18.69 -10.15
CA GLU A 71 3.09 19.56 -11.27
C GLU A 71 4.58 19.94 -11.23
N ARG A 72 5.22 19.81 -10.04
CA ARG A 72 6.64 20.08 -9.82
C ARG A 72 7.51 18.83 -9.93
N ALA A 73 7.02 17.79 -10.60
CA ALA A 73 7.78 16.56 -10.78
C ALA A 73 9.18 16.84 -11.36
N LEU A 74 10.22 16.46 -10.62
CA LEU A 74 11.61 16.60 -11.02
C LEU A 74 11.97 15.53 -12.08
N THR A 75 13.14 15.61 -12.68
CA THR A 75 13.58 14.83 -13.85
C THR A 75 13.30 13.32 -13.78
N ARG A 76 13.49 12.67 -12.62
CA ARG A 76 13.19 11.24 -12.43
C ARG A 76 11.70 10.92 -12.48
N GLN A 77 10.88 11.83 -11.97
CA GLN A 77 9.44 11.69 -11.90
C GLN A 77 8.76 12.13 -13.20
N PHE A 78 9.47 12.90 -14.02
CA PHE A 78 8.93 13.49 -15.26
C PHE A 78 8.44 12.42 -16.23
N TRP A 79 9.21 11.36 -16.45
CA TRP A 79 8.80 10.26 -17.33
C TRP A 79 7.47 9.63 -16.88
N THR A 80 7.37 9.24 -15.62
CA THR A 80 6.14 8.69 -15.06
C THR A 80 4.99 9.69 -15.18
N ARG A 81 5.25 10.97 -14.84
CA ARG A 81 4.25 12.04 -14.92
C ARG A 81 3.71 12.22 -16.34
N MET A 82 4.58 12.16 -17.34
CA MET A 82 4.19 12.24 -18.77
C MET A 82 3.38 11.01 -19.16
N LYS A 83 3.81 9.82 -18.75
CA LYS A 83 3.14 8.56 -19.11
C LYS A 83 1.74 8.44 -18.53
N ILE A 84 1.52 8.85 -17.28
CA ILE A 84 0.19 8.81 -16.67
C ILE A 84 -0.76 9.88 -17.23
N GLY A 85 -0.25 11.01 -17.69
CA GLY A 85 -1.02 12.14 -18.21
C GLY A 85 -1.82 12.88 -17.13
N GLU A 86 -2.42 14.01 -17.47
CA GLU A 86 -3.09 14.90 -16.50
C GLU A 86 -4.30 14.24 -15.82
N LYS A 87 -5.10 13.48 -16.57
CA LYS A 87 -6.32 12.85 -16.02
C LYS A 87 -5.99 11.88 -14.88
N ARG A 88 -4.98 11.03 -15.02
CA ARG A 88 -4.57 10.08 -13.99
C ARG A 88 -3.81 10.78 -12.86
N ALA A 89 -2.99 11.79 -13.18
CA ALA A 89 -2.31 12.59 -12.16
C ALA A 89 -3.32 13.32 -11.26
N LYS A 90 -4.36 13.92 -11.83
CA LYS A 90 -5.45 14.52 -11.05
C LYS A 90 -6.14 13.51 -10.14
N PHE A 91 -6.43 12.31 -10.68
CA PHE A 91 -7.00 11.23 -9.87
C PHE A 91 -6.12 10.90 -8.66
N LEU A 92 -4.80 10.70 -8.84
CA LEU A 92 -3.87 10.42 -7.75
C LEU A 92 -3.81 11.55 -6.72
N ARG A 93 -3.82 12.81 -7.15
CA ARG A 93 -3.83 13.98 -6.23
C ARG A 93 -5.09 14.05 -5.36
N GLU A 94 -6.22 13.58 -5.88
CA GLU A 94 -7.52 13.63 -5.19
C GLU A 94 -7.79 12.40 -4.30
N LEU A 95 -6.90 11.39 -4.28
CA LEU A 95 -7.06 10.22 -3.44
C LEU A 95 -7.12 10.59 -1.96
N PRO A 96 -8.00 9.94 -1.19
CA PRO A 96 -8.03 10.07 0.27
C PRO A 96 -6.75 9.45 0.87
N ILE A 97 -6.37 9.93 2.06
CA ILE A 97 -5.17 9.46 2.78
C ILE A 97 -5.47 8.46 3.88
N MET A 98 -6.75 8.25 4.20
CA MET A 98 -7.19 7.37 5.26
C MET A 98 -8.57 6.78 4.94
N HIS A 99 -8.82 5.56 5.40
CA HIS A 99 -10.13 4.91 5.38
C HIS A 99 -10.42 4.21 6.71
N GLU A 100 -11.66 4.27 7.17
CA GLU A 100 -12.11 3.60 8.39
C GLU A 100 -13.38 2.80 8.14
N PHE A 101 -13.45 1.61 8.74
CA PHE A 101 -14.63 0.76 8.70
C PHE A 101 -14.69 -0.15 9.92
N TYR A 102 -15.87 -0.66 10.21
CA TYR A 102 -16.06 -1.69 11.23
C TYR A 102 -15.99 -3.09 10.61
N LEU A 103 -15.30 -4.00 11.28
CA LEU A 103 -15.27 -5.42 10.96
C LEU A 103 -15.41 -6.21 12.26
N SER A 104 -16.48 -6.99 12.42
CA SER A 104 -16.72 -7.84 13.59
C SER A 104 -16.59 -7.11 14.94
N GLY A 105 -17.10 -5.88 15.03
CA GLY A 105 -17.05 -5.05 16.23
C GLY A 105 -15.78 -4.24 16.42
N LYS A 106 -14.77 -4.43 15.59
CA LYS A 106 -13.49 -3.71 15.65
C LYS A 106 -13.48 -2.54 14.67
N LEU A 107 -13.07 -1.37 15.12
CA LEU A 107 -12.80 -0.24 14.26
C LEU A 107 -11.42 -0.42 13.64
N ILE A 108 -11.38 -0.59 12.31
CA ILE A 108 -10.16 -0.71 11.52
C ILE A 108 -9.89 0.64 10.86
N ARG A 109 -8.66 1.14 11.00
CA ARG A 109 -8.16 2.34 10.31
C ARG A 109 -7.02 1.97 9.39
N LEU A 110 -7.15 2.40 8.15
CA LEU A 110 -6.17 2.18 7.08
C LEU A 110 -5.56 3.50 6.63
N PHE A 111 -4.26 3.51 6.40
CA PHE A 111 -3.53 4.61 5.76
C PHE A 111 -2.32 4.03 5.00
N HIS A 112 -1.61 4.87 4.22
CA HIS A 112 -0.41 4.38 3.53
C HIS A 112 0.74 4.15 4.49
N ALA A 113 1.21 5.18 5.20
CA ALA A 113 2.36 5.09 6.11
C ALA A 113 1.99 5.33 7.57
N SER A 114 1.38 6.47 7.89
CA SER A 114 0.94 6.83 9.23
C SER A 114 -0.21 7.83 9.21
N PRO A 115 -0.91 8.05 10.33
CA PRO A 115 -1.93 9.09 10.40
C PRO A 115 -1.36 10.52 10.26
N TYR A 116 -0.07 10.71 10.44
CA TYR A 116 0.57 12.04 10.46
C TYR A 116 1.28 12.40 9.16
N SER A 117 1.68 11.41 8.38
CA SER A 117 2.51 11.62 7.19
C SER A 117 2.41 10.45 6.24
N LEU A 118 2.53 10.72 4.94
CA LEU A 118 2.67 9.67 3.91
C LEU A 118 4.06 9.01 3.90
N GLU A 119 5.01 9.51 4.72
CA GLU A 119 6.41 9.05 4.71
C GLU A 119 6.90 8.54 6.08
N HIS A 120 6.11 8.69 7.16
CA HIS A 120 6.52 8.21 8.47
C HIS A 120 6.35 6.70 8.57
N ILE A 121 7.39 6.02 9.01
CA ILE A 121 7.45 4.56 9.09
C ILE A 121 7.36 4.13 10.55
N TYR A 122 6.48 3.18 10.83
CA TYR A 122 6.63 2.34 12.01
C TYR A 122 7.21 1.00 11.60
N ASN A 123 8.35 0.62 12.16
CA ASN A 123 8.96 -0.68 11.95
C ASN A 123 9.38 -1.26 13.31
N PRO A 124 8.79 -2.38 13.75
CA PRO A 124 9.10 -2.98 15.05
C PRO A 124 10.54 -3.51 15.17
N GLU A 125 11.21 -3.74 14.04
CA GLU A 125 12.58 -4.27 14.00
C GLU A 125 13.65 -3.15 14.06
N TYR A 126 13.26 -1.88 13.84
CA TYR A 126 14.20 -0.77 13.90
C TYR A 126 14.26 -0.13 15.28
N ASN A 127 15.46 -0.01 15.79
CA ASN A 127 15.78 0.84 16.93
C ASN A 127 16.23 2.24 16.45
N ASN A 128 16.22 3.22 17.36
CA ASN A 128 16.40 4.66 17.13
C ASN A 128 17.69 5.10 16.41
N HIS A 129 18.53 4.18 15.95
CA HIS A 129 19.87 4.50 15.43
C HIS A 129 20.00 4.39 13.91
N ASP A 130 18.92 4.04 13.20
CA ASP A 130 18.98 3.93 11.74
C ASP A 130 18.86 5.30 11.06
N LYS A 131 20.03 5.86 10.72
CA LYS A 131 20.16 7.17 10.07
C LYS A 131 19.50 7.26 8.69
N ARG A 132 19.08 6.14 8.09
CA ARG A 132 18.44 6.10 6.76
C ARG A 132 17.08 6.81 6.74
N TYR A 133 16.42 6.91 7.88
CA TYR A 133 15.05 7.41 7.97
C TYR A 133 14.89 8.81 8.56
N ASN A 134 16.00 9.53 8.88
CA ASN A 134 16.01 10.96 9.22
C ASN A 134 14.79 11.46 10.02
N ASN A 135 14.57 10.95 11.24
CA ASN A 135 13.43 11.32 12.11
C ASN A 135 12.02 10.96 11.56
N LYS A 136 11.92 10.14 10.52
CA LYS A 136 10.64 9.65 9.98
C LYS A 136 10.18 8.33 10.63
N ILE A 137 10.86 7.88 11.68
CA ILE A 137 10.51 6.63 12.39
C ILE A 137 9.58 6.94 13.55
N ILE A 138 8.46 6.25 13.58
CA ILE A 138 7.58 6.20 14.75
C ILE A 138 8.10 5.09 15.67
N ILE A 139 8.52 5.45 16.87
CA ILE A 139 9.16 4.54 17.83
C ILE A 139 8.11 3.82 18.67
N ASN A 140 7.08 4.56 19.11
CA ASN A 140 6.02 4.01 19.91
C ASN A 140 4.84 3.64 19.00
N PRO A 141 4.49 2.33 18.86
CA PRO A 141 3.38 1.89 18.03
C PRO A 141 2.03 2.48 18.45
N MET A 142 1.85 2.87 19.70
CA MET A 142 0.62 3.50 20.20
C MET A 142 0.39 4.89 19.59
N GLU A 143 1.43 5.53 19.04
CA GLU A 143 1.27 6.78 18.29
C GLU A 143 0.33 6.60 17.08
N LEU A 144 0.34 5.44 16.43
CA LEU A 144 -0.52 5.14 15.28
C LEU A 144 -2.02 5.16 15.63
N PHE A 145 -2.36 4.97 16.91
CA PHE A 145 -3.74 4.92 17.37
C PHE A 145 -4.29 6.27 17.86
N LYS A 146 -3.45 7.29 17.98
CA LYS A 146 -3.90 8.61 18.43
C LYS A 146 -4.91 9.23 17.45
N ASN A 147 -5.82 10.05 17.98
CA ASN A 147 -6.83 10.78 17.21
C ASN A 147 -6.50 12.27 17.03
N THR A 148 -5.24 12.66 17.24
CA THR A 148 -4.77 14.05 17.12
C THR A 148 -3.79 14.20 15.98
N ASP A 149 -3.77 15.38 15.37
CA ASP A 149 -2.78 15.80 14.36
C ASP A 149 -2.78 15.00 13.05
N PHE A 150 -3.95 14.45 12.66
CA PHE A 150 -4.08 13.72 11.39
C PHE A 150 -3.89 14.59 10.16
N ILE A 151 -3.23 14.04 9.14
CA ILE A 151 -3.28 14.58 7.77
C ILE A 151 -4.60 14.24 7.07
N GLY A 152 -5.37 13.25 7.56
CA GLY A 152 -6.71 12.89 7.12
C GLY A 152 -7.78 13.34 8.09
N LYS A 153 -9.05 13.25 7.67
CA LYS A 153 -10.18 13.50 8.55
C LYS A 153 -10.77 12.17 8.99
N SER A 154 -10.60 11.80 10.27
CA SER A 154 -11.37 10.71 10.85
C SER A 154 -12.86 11.08 10.88
N LYS A 155 -13.71 10.10 10.57
CA LYS A 155 -15.16 10.20 10.73
C LYS A 155 -15.61 9.76 12.12
N ASN A 156 -14.69 9.17 12.90
CA ASN A 156 -14.95 8.63 14.23
C ASN A 156 -14.09 9.34 15.27
N ASP A 157 -14.70 9.72 16.38
CA ASP A 157 -13.98 10.20 17.58
C ASP A 157 -13.34 9.04 18.37
N LYS A 158 -13.58 7.79 17.93
CA LYS A 158 -13.08 6.59 18.60
C LYS A 158 -11.65 6.27 18.17
N ILE A 159 -10.88 5.80 19.14
CA ILE A 159 -9.57 5.21 18.90
C ILE A 159 -9.77 3.87 18.18
N PRO A 160 -9.08 3.59 17.04
CA PRO A 160 -9.21 2.33 16.35
C PRO A 160 -8.72 1.14 17.18
N ASP A 161 -9.27 -0.03 16.90
CA ASP A 161 -8.82 -1.30 17.47
C ASP A 161 -7.71 -1.94 16.66
N VAL A 162 -7.71 -1.65 15.36
CA VAL A 162 -6.80 -2.24 14.38
C VAL A 162 -6.26 -1.15 13.46
N ILE A 163 -4.95 -1.16 13.24
CA ILE A 163 -4.27 -0.33 12.25
C ILE A 163 -3.73 -1.21 11.13
N GLY A 164 -4.05 -0.86 9.88
CA GLY A 164 -3.43 -1.42 8.69
C GLY A 164 -2.70 -0.36 7.88
N TYR A 165 -1.48 -0.64 7.45
CA TYR A 165 -0.65 0.27 6.65
C TYR A 165 0.20 -0.48 5.63
N ALA A 166 0.83 0.25 4.71
CA ALA A 166 1.72 -0.21 3.66
C ALA A 166 3.12 0.40 3.81
N HIS A 167 3.73 0.94 2.77
CA HIS A 167 4.96 1.76 2.76
C HIS A 167 6.25 1.06 3.23
N LEU A 168 6.18 0.15 4.20
CA LEU A 168 7.33 -0.57 4.72
C LEU A 168 7.79 -1.71 3.78
N HIS A 169 6.92 -2.19 2.90
CA HIS A 169 7.12 -3.33 2.00
C HIS A 169 7.36 -4.68 2.70
N MET A 170 7.19 -4.76 4.00
CA MET A 170 7.41 -5.96 4.81
C MET A 170 6.09 -6.40 5.45
N PRO A 171 5.56 -7.59 5.10
CA PRO A 171 4.31 -8.06 5.67
C PRO A 171 4.51 -8.44 7.14
N ILE A 172 3.83 -7.75 8.05
CA ILE A 172 3.87 -8.01 9.49
C ILE A 172 2.48 -7.97 10.09
N ILE A 173 2.25 -8.76 11.14
CA ILE A 173 1.07 -8.71 11.99
C ILE A 173 1.53 -8.88 13.43
N PHE A 174 1.20 -7.94 14.31
CA PHE A 174 1.55 -8.06 15.71
C PHE A 174 0.53 -7.36 16.61
N LYS A 175 0.54 -7.71 17.89
CA LYS A 175 -0.29 -7.10 18.92
C LYS A 175 0.55 -6.18 19.79
N VAL A 176 -0.05 -5.03 20.12
CA VAL A 176 0.44 -4.10 21.14
C VAL A 176 -0.70 -3.86 22.11
N GLU A 177 -0.56 -4.32 23.36
CA GLU A 177 -1.65 -4.31 24.35
C GLU A 177 -2.88 -5.08 23.81
N ASP A 178 -4.03 -4.43 23.72
CA ASP A 178 -5.28 -4.98 23.18
C ASP A 178 -5.48 -4.63 21.67
N LYS A 179 -4.52 -3.93 21.06
CA LYS A 179 -4.56 -3.44 19.68
C LYS A 179 -3.82 -4.36 18.73
N ILE A 180 -4.19 -4.30 17.44
CA ILE A 180 -3.53 -5.04 16.36
C ILE A 180 -2.96 -4.04 15.37
N ILE A 181 -1.76 -4.29 14.91
CA ILE A 181 -1.11 -3.55 13.81
C ILE A 181 -0.71 -4.56 12.75
N PHE A 182 -0.95 -4.24 11.49
CA PHE A 182 -0.45 -5.03 10.38
C PHE A 182 0.06 -4.15 9.23
N ASN A 183 1.04 -4.68 8.48
CA ASN A 183 1.51 -4.12 7.22
C ASN A 183 1.20 -5.11 6.10
N THR A 184 0.73 -4.60 4.96
CA THR A 184 0.36 -5.43 3.81
C THR A 184 1.54 -6.03 3.06
N GLY A 185 2.75 -5.58 3.38
CA GLY A 185 3.91 -5.83 2.52
C GLY A 185 3.83 -5.01 1.24
N SER A 186 4.26 -5.55 0.12
CA SER A 186 4.26 -4.87 -1.17
C SER A 186 3.87 -5.83 -2.31
N VAL A 187 3.02 -5.34 -3.20
CA VAL A 187 2.70 -6.05 -4.44
C VAL A 187 3.88 -5.97 -5.41
N GLY A 188 4.43 -4.78 -5.64
CA GLY A 188 5.37 -4.56 -6.74
C GLY A 188 6.84 -4.44 -6.34
N ALA A 189 7.14 -4.32 -5.03
CA ALA A 189 8.47 -4.01 -4.54
C ALA A 189 8.81 -4.73 -3.22
N SER A 190 8.41 -5.99 -3.10
CA SER A 190 8.73 -6.85 -1.96
C SER A 190 10.24 -7.05 -1.81
N TYR A 191 10.71 -7.30 -0.59
CA TYR A 191 12.11 -7.65 -0.32
C TYR A 191 12.51 -9.00 -0.93
N ASN A 192 11.56 -9.92 -1.11
CA ASN A 192 11.80 -11.20 -1.77
C ASN A 192 11.55 -11.08 -3.27
N LYS A 193 12.53 -11.49 -4.07
CA LYS A 193 12.47 -11.39 -5.53
C LYS A 193 11.37 -12.27 -6.13
N GLY A 194 10.60 -11.69 -7.05
CA GLY A 194 9.53 -12.40 -7.71
C GLY A 194 8.36 -12.77 -6.78
N GLU A 195 8.33 -12.21 -5.57
CA GLU A 195 7.24 -12.37 -4.60
C GLU A 195 6.48 -11.06 -4.46
N ALA A 196 5.17 -11.14 -4.48
CA ALA A 196 4.24 -10.09 -4.12
C ALA A 196 3.51 -10.46 -2.84
N THR A 197 3.20 -9.48 -1.99
CA THR A 197 2.48 -9.74 -0.75
C THR A 197 1.25 -8.85 -0.63
N TYR A 198 0.21 -9.39 0.03
CA TYR A 198 -0.99 -8.64 0.40
C TYR A 198 -1.60 -9.23 1.68
N THR A 199 -2.58 -8.54 2.26
CA THR A 199 -3.26 -8.99 3.50
C THR A 199 -4.73 -9.28 3.24
N ILE A 200 -5.25 -10.35 3.85
CA ILE A 200 -6.68 -10.63 3.90
C ILE A 200 -7.17 -10.32 5.31
N VAL A 201 -8.24 -9.54 5.42
CA VAL A 201 -9.03 -9.39 6.64
C VAL A 201 -10.38 -10.06 6.43
N GLU A 202 -10.80 -10.86 7.40
CA GLU A 202 -12.03 -11.64 7.31
C GLU A 202 -12.88 -11.42 8.55
N GLY A 203 -14.18 -11.13 8.37
CA GLY A 203 -15.12 -10.85 9.44
C GLY A 203 -16.49 -10.44 8.92
N GLU A 204 -17.32 -9.86 9.75
CA GLU A 204 -18.59 -9.24 9.34
C GLU A 204 -18.39 -7.75 9.11
N LEU A 205 -18.44 -7.35 7.85
CA LEU A 205 -18.25 -5.97 7.43
C LEU A 205 -19.40 -5.09 7.95
N ASN A 206 -19.05 -3.89 8.42
CA ASN A 206 -19.94 -2.89 9.03
C ASN A 206 -20.65 -3.34 10.32
N SER A 207 -20.32 -4.51 10.85
CA SER A 207 -20.84 -4.96 12.14
C SER A 207 -20.10 -4.31 13.30
N GLN A 208 -20.84 -3.74 14.26
CA GLN A 208 -20.31 -3.24 15.52
C GLN A 208 -20.44 -4.26 16.68
N LYS A 209 -20.91 -5.47 16.37
CA LYS A 209 -20.99 -6.56 17.34
C LYS A 209 -19.65 -7.31 17.36
N ASN A 210 -19.14 -7.61 18.56
CA ASN A 210 -17.94 -8.43 18.72
C ASN A 210 -18.19 -9.86 18.19
N MET A 211 -17.46 -10.20 17.13
CA MET A 211 -17.53 -11.48 16.46
C MET A 211 -16.13 -11.93 16.06
N ASN A 212 -16.02 -13.12 15.50
CA ASN A 212 -14.73 -13.62 15.04
C ASN A 212 -14.23 -12.80 13.84
N MET A 213 -12.94 -12.51 13.83
CA MET A 213 -12.22 -11.94 12.71
C MET A 213 -10.85 -12.58 12.59
N SER A 214 -10.29 -12.56 11.40
CA SER A 214 -8.91 -12.95 11.15
C SER A 214 -8.19 -11.93 10.28
N ILE A 215 -6.87 -11.89 10.42
CA ILE A 215 -5.95 -11.13 9.57
C ILE A 215 -4.84 -12.08 9.18
N SER A 216 -4.54 -12.16 7.89
CA SER A 216 -3.48 -13.04 7.38
C SER A 216 -2.75 -12.39 6.22
N ASN A 217 -1.42 -12.50 6.18
CA ASN A 217 -0.62 -12.12 5.03
C ASN A 217 -0.53 -13.27 4.04
N VAL A 218 -0.55 -12.95 2.77
CA VAL A 218 -0.47 -13.88 1.65
C VAL A 218 0.71 -13.50 0.77
N SER A 219 1.50 -14.48 0.37
CA SER A 219 2.58 -14.36 -0.60
C SER A 219 2.16 -15.00 -1.93
N VAL A 220 2.43 -14.30 -3.03
CA VAL A 220 2.13 -14.74 -4.40
C VAL A 220 3.39 -14.59 -5.24
N TYR A 221 3.79 -15.63 -5.96
CA TYR A 221 4.89 -15.52 -6.91
C TYR A 221 4.41 -15.03 -8.26
N TYR A 222 5.17 -14.12 -8.86
CA TYR A 222 4.91 -13.59 -10.20
C TYR A 222 6.11 -13.82 -11.13
N ASN A 223 5.90 -13.68 -12.42
CA ASN A 223 6.94 -13.84 -13.41
C ASN A 223 7.84 -12.59 -13.47
N LEU A 224 8.89 -12.58 -12.66
CA LEU A 224 9.86 -11.49 -12.59
C LEU A 224 10.55 -11.20 -13.94
N GLU A 225 10.87 -12.23 -14.72
CA GLU A 225 11.52 -12.06 -16.03
C GLU A 225 10.60 -11.34 -17.03
N LYS A 226 9.28 -11.57 -16.94
CA LYS A 226 8.30 -10.83 -17.75
C LYS A 226 8.31 -9.33 -17.38
N GLU A 227 8.38 -9.00 -16.09
CA GLU A 227 8.45 -7.60 -15.63
C GLU A 227 9.77 -6.95 -16.07
N ILE A 228 10.89 -7.65 -15.94
CA ILE A 228 12.20 -7.16 -16.38
C ILE A 228 12.18 -6.86 -17.89
N LYS A 229 11.57 -7.74 -18.70
CA LYS A 229 11.41 -7.52 -20.13
C LYS A 229 10.62 -6.24 -20.45
N TYR A 230 9.53 -5.97 -19.73
CA TYR A 230 8.81 -4.70 -19.90
C TYR A 230 9.69 -3.48 -19.61
N ILE A 231 10.56 -3.58 -18.59
CA ILE A 231 11.48 -2.49 -18.25
C ILE A 231 12.55 -2.32 -19.33
N GLU A 232 13.14 -3.41 -19.83
CA GLU A 232 14.14 -3.40 -20.92
C GLU A 232 13.60 -2.78 -22.22
N GLU A 233 12.36 -3.08 -22.57
CA GLU A 233 11.66 -2.58 -23.76
C GLU A 233 11.17 -1.13 -23.60
N SER A 234 11.18 -0.57 -22.39
CA SER A 234 10.72 0.80 -22.11
C SER A 234 11.78 1.84 -22.45
N ASP A 235 11.34 3.09 -22.54
CA ASP A 235 12.19 4.27 -22.71
C ASP A 235 12.47 5.01 -21.38
N ILE A 236 12.20 4.36 -20.24
CA ILE A 236 12.45 4.96 -18.92
C ILE A 236 13.96 5.22 -18.73
N PRO A 237 14.36 6.43 -18.34
CA PRO A 237 15.79 6.78 -18.23
C PRO A 237 16.56 5.98 -17.17
N THR A 238 15.85 5.41 -16.18
CA THR A 238 16.44 4.72 -15.02
C THR A 238 16.24 3.20 -15.07
N LYS A 239 16.10 2.61 -16.27
CA LYS A 239 15.82 1.17 -16.41
C LYS A 239 16.83 0.27 -15.71
N ASP A 240 18.11 0.57 -15.80
CA ASP A 240 19.18 -0.24 -15.21
C ASP A 240 19.10 -0.23 -13.66
N ASP A 241 18.80 0.94 -13.06
CA ASP A 241 18.60 1.07 -11.62
C ASP A 241 17.37 0.24 -11.15
N ILE A 242 16.28 0.27 -11.94
CA ILE A 242 15.06 -0.47 -11.63
C ILE A 242 15.29 -1.97 -11.74
N ILE A 243 15.96 -2.42 -12.80
CA ILE A 243 16.31 -3.84 -12.97
C ILE A 243 17.23 -4.32 -11.86
N ALA A 244 18.23 -3.52 -11.49
CA ALA A 244 19.13 -3.82 -10.39
C ALA A 244 18.35 -3.93 -9.06
N TYR A 245 17.40 -3.03 -8.81
CA TYR A 245 16.55 -3.08 -7.63
C TYR A 245 15.68 -4.35 -7.58
N LEU A 246 15.09 -4.77 -8.69
CA LEU A 246 14.26 -5.98 -8.76
C LEU A 246 15.09 -7.27 -8.68
N LYS A 247 16.38 -7.23 -9.06
CA LYS A 247 17.29 -8.39 -9.02
C LYS A 247 18.05 -8.51 -7.70
N ASN A 248 18.21 -7.46 -6.91
CA ASN A 248 18.94 -7.41 -5.64
C ASN A 248 18.05 -7.39 -4.42
#